data_7694a3e53dce078b9d6ff426114afdce
#
_entry.id   7694a3e53dce078b9d6ff426114afdce
#
_cell.length_a   1.000
_cell.length_b   1.000
_cell.length_c   1.000
_cell.angle_alpha   90.00
_cell.angle_beta   90.00
_cell.angle_gamma   90.00
#
_symmetry.space_group_name_H-M   'P 1'
#
loop_
_entity.id
_entity.type
_entity.pdbx_description
1 polymer ?
#
loop_
_entity_poly.entity_id
_entity_poly.type
_entity_poly.pdbx_seq_one_letter_code
_entity_poly.pdbx_strand_id
1 'polypeptide(L)'
;GLSRLNPKSKDRTAIMDNSFLIFDNFYNNVDQVREEALKQEFDVSGNYPGLRTSPEPAKQSEYLKTFFENLISKKISYWPSEYNTSYQYTTEDAATWIHHDKTEYAAVLYLTPDAPLESGTGIYRHKKSGISDCTQGEENDQDMDNWELLSFAGNVYNRLIIYRATQYHRSVLPGFGTDKHNGRLFQTFFFNTQGYEQ
;
A
#
# COMPACT_ATOMS: atom_id res chain seq x y z
N GLY A 1 2.20 30.61 18.72
CA GLY A 1 1.82 30.09 18.00
C GLY A 1 1.45 29.59 16.59
N LEU A 2 0.28 29.93 16.08
CA LEU A 2 -0.24 29.48 14.78
C LEU A 2 0.56 30.01 13.58
N SER A 3 1.39 31.05 13.77
CA SER A 3 2.22 31.61 12.71
C SER A 3 3.28 30.66 12.15
N ARG A 4 3.63 29.60 12.88
CA ARG A 4 4.58 28.57 12.43
C ARG A 4 3.98 27.54 11.48
N LEU A 5 2.66 27.46 11.40
CA LEU A 5 1.96 26.56 10.50
C LEU A 5 1.64 27.19 9.14
N ASN A 6 2.05 28.45 8.94
CA ASN A 6 1.71 29.15 7.70
C ASN A 6 2.70 28.81 6.59
N PRO A 7 2.28 28.11 5.55
CA PRO A 7 3.10 27.80 4.40
C PRO A 7 3.31 28.98 3.44
N LYS A 8 3.01 30.21 3.83
CA LYS A 8 3.08 31.42 2.97
C LYS A 8 4.47 31.94 2.69
N SER A 9 5.53 31.14 2.79
CA SER A 9 6.79 31.58 2.20
C SER A 9 6.63 31.57 0.67
N LYS A 10 7.01 32.64 0.03
CA LYS A 10 6.93 32.81 -1.44
C LYS A 10 7.71 31.74 -2.21
N ASP A 11 8.61 31.04 -1.54
CA ASP A 11 9.48 30.02 -2.13
C ASP A 11 8.96 28.59 -1.91
N ARG A 12 7.80 28.45 -1.28
CA ARG A 12 7.25 27.15 -1.02
C ARG A 12 6.35 26.69 -2.14
N THR A 13 6.86 25.80 -2.98
CA THR A 13 6.12 25.09 -4.00
C THR A 13 5.49 23.81 -3.49
N ALA A 14 5.96 23.28 -2.33
CA ALA A 14 5.43 22.06 -1.74
C ALA A 14 4.06 22.30 -1.11
N ILE A 15 3.08 21.49 -1.48
CA ILE A 15 1.74 21.42 -0.89
C ILE A 15 1.76 20.32 0.16
N MET A 16 1.07 20.54 1.30
CA MET A 16 0.86 19.46 2.25
C MET A 16 0.02 18.37 1.60
N ASP A 17 0.47 17.14 1.77
CA ASP A 17 -0.13 16.01 1.14
C ASP A 17 -0.13 14.80 2.09
N ASN A 18 -1.01 13.85 1.85
CA ASN A 18 -1.12 12.64 2.65
C ASN A 18 -0.07 11.62 2.19
N SER A 19 0.95 11.38 3.01
CA SER A 19 2.00 10.41 2.69
C SER A 19 1.71 9.01 3.19
N PHE A 20 0.92 8.90 4.29
CA PHE A 20 0.62 7.61 4.92
C PHE A 20 -0.66 7.73 5.76
N LEU A 21 -1.72 7.01 5.38
CA LEU A 21 -3.02 7.01 6.06
C LEU A 21 -3.36 5.60 6.54
N ILE A 22 -3.92 5.50 7.74
CA ILE A 22 -4.33 4.23 8.34
C ILE A 22 -5.81 4.34 8.74
N PHE A 23 -6.61 3.38 8.29
CA PHE A 23 -8.03 3.25 8.62
C PHE A 23 -8.28 1.85 9.16
N ASP A 24 -8.70 1.73 10.41
CA ASP A 24 -9.07 0.46 11.01
C ASP A 24 -10.56 0.14 10.77
N ASN A 25 -10.90 -1.15 10.84
CA ASN A 25 -12.27 -1.64 10.66
C ASN A 25 -12.90 -1.21 9.32
N PHE A 26 -12.16 -1.40 8.23
CA PHE A 26 -12.55 -0.92 6.90
C PHE A 26 -13.84 -1.60 6.40
N TYR A 27 -13.87 -2.93 6.36
CA TYR A 27 -15.07 -3.67 6.00
C TYR A 27 -15.95 -3.96 7.23
N ASN A 28 -17.27 -3.76 7.09
CA ASN A 28 -18.22 -4.16 8.14
C ASN A 28 -18.34 -5.69 8.25
N ASN A 29 -18.06 -6.40 7.17
CA ASN A 29 -18.20 -7.84 7.03
C ASN A 29 -16.86 -8.51 6.66
N VAL A 30 -15.79 -8.13 7.30
CA VAL A 30 -14.41 -8.55 6.94
C VAL A 30 -14.23 -10.07 6.90
N ASP A 31 -14.85 -10.83 7.81
CA ASP A 31 -14.73 -12.29 7.82
C ASP A 31 -15.34 -12.89 6.54
N GLN A 32 -16.47 -12.37 6.08
CA GLN A 32 -17.07 -12.78 4.81
C GLN A 32 -16.18 -12.40 3.63
N VAL A 33 -15.60 -11.21 3.63
CA VAL A 33 -14.66 -10.77 2.57
C VAL A 33 -13.47 -11.71 2.51
N ARG A 34 -12.90 -12.08 3.65
CA ARG A 34 -11.80 -13.04 3.72
C ARG A 34 -12.22 -14.42 3.21
N GLU A 35 -13.36 -14.92 3.62
CA GLU A 35 -13.87 -16.22 3.14
C GLU A 35 -14.03 -16.24 1.63
N GLU A 36 -14.62 -15.19 1.05
CA GLU A 36 -14.78 -15.07 -0.40
C GLU A 36 -13.42 -14.95 -1.11
N ALA A 37 -12.47 -14.22 -0.56
CA ALA A 37 -11.11 -14.13 -1.09
C ALA A 37 -10.44 -15.51 -1.13
N LEU A 38 -10.55 -16.29 -0.06
CA LEU A 38 -9.92 -17.62 0.05
C LEU A 38 -10.52 -18.66 -0.88
N LYS A 39 -11.74 -18.44 -1.40
CA LYS A 39 -12.37 -19.32 -2.40
C LYS A 39 -11.87 -19.06 -3.82
N GLN A 40 -11.21 -17.93 -4.07
CA GLN A 40 -10.75 -17.56 -5.41
C GLN A 40 -9.46 -18.30 -5.79
N GLU A 41 -9.20 -18.35 -7.09
CA GLU A 41 -7.95 -18.87 -7.64
C GLU A 41 -6.84 -17.80 -7.56
N PHE A 42 -5.71 -18.17 -6.96
CA PHE A 42 -4.50 -17.33 -6.87
C PHE A 42 -3.50 -17.77 -7.95
N ASP A 43 -3.80 -17.44 -9.20
CA ASP A 43 -3.07 -17.91 -10.38
C ASP A 43 -2.36 -16.79 -11.15
N VAL A 44 -2.45 -15.55 -10.68
CA VAL A 44 -1.79 -14.41 -11.31
C VAL A 44 -0.46 -14.14 -10.63
N SER A 45 0.61 -14.15 -11.41
CA SER A 45 1.96 -13.81 -10.99
C SER A 45 2.49 -12.59 -11.74
N GLY A 46 3.47 -11.89 -11.15
CA GLY A 46 4.06 -10.69 -11.75
C GLY A 46 5.27 -10.22 -10.96
N ASN A 47 5.66 -8.98 -11.16
CA ASN A 47 6.80 -8.37 -10.46
C ASN A 47 6.40 -7.91 -9.04
N TYR A 48 5.93 -8.87 -8.25
CA TYR A 48 5.55 -8.70 -6.84
C TYR A 48 5.69 -10.05 -6.12
N PRO A 49 5.82 -10.07 -4.79
CA PRO A 49 5.88 -11.31 -4.03
C PRO A 49 4.53 -12.06 -4.05
N GLY A 50 4.59 -13.39 -4.11
CA GLY A 50 3.41 -14.23 -4.01
C GLY A 50 2.51 -14.26 -5.25
N LEU A 51 1.26 -14.60 -5.04
CA LEU A 51 0.25 -14.78 -6.09
C LEU A 51 -0.97 -13.90 -5.83
N ARG A 52 -1.61 -13.45 -6.92
CA ARG A 52 -2.84 -12.65 -6.91
C ARG A 52 -4.01 -13.40 -7.52
N THR A 53 -5.20 -12.99 -7.12
CA THR A 53 -6.44 -13.32 -7.80
C THR A 53 -6.70 -12.37 -8.97
N SER A 54 -7.66 -12.71 -9.82
CA SER A 54 -8.29 -11.72 -10.70
C SER A 54 -8.97 -10.61 -9.87
N PRO A 55 -9.15 -9.41 -10.45
CA PRO A 55 -9.89 -8.35 -9.78
C PRO A 55 -11.36 -8.71 -9.50
N GLU A 56 -11.94 -8.04 -8.51
CA GLU A 56 -13.39 -8.11 -8.26
C GLU A 56 -14.18 -7.59 -9.47
N PRO A 57 -15.48 -7.95 -9.60
CA PRO A 57 -16.33 -7.44 -10.66
C PRO A 57 -16.35 -5.90 -10.73
N ALA A 58 -16.50 -5.37 -11.94
CA ALA A 58 -16.42 -3.92 -12.20
C ALA A 58 -17.29 -3.06 -11.29
N LYS A 59 -18.51 -3.52 -10.97
CA LYS A 59 -19.43 -2.79 -10.09
C LYS A 59 -18.85 -2.63 -8.68
N GLN A 60 -18.22 -3.68 -8.15
CA GLN A 60 -17.60 -3.66 -6.83
C GLN A 60 -16.34 -2.79 -6.83
N SER A 61 -15.56 -2.88 -7.88
CA SER A 61 -14.38 -2.03 -8.08
C SER A 61 -14.75 -0.54 -8.11
N GLU A 62 -15.79 -0.15 -8.85
CA GLU A 62 -16.28 1.23 -8.89
C GLU A 62 -16.81 1.72 -7.53
N TYR A 63 -17.48 0.85 -6.79
CA TYR A 63 -17.93 1.17 -5.43
C TYR A 63 -16.73 1.48 -4.52
N LEU A 64 -15.69 0.65 -4.55
CA LEU A 64 -14.48 0.86 -3.75
C LEU A 64 -13.73 2.13 -4.17
N LYS A 65 -13.63 2.40 -5.48
CA LYS A 65 -13.06 3.66 -5.99
C LYS A 65 -13.77 4.87 -5.40
N THR A 66 -15.09 4.92 -5.48
CA THR A 66 -15.90 6.01 -4.93
C THR A 66 -15.71 6.14 -3.41
N PHE A 67 -15.61 5.01 -2.71
CA PHE A 67 -15.36 5.01 -1.28
C PHE A 67 -13.98 5.60 -0.95
N PHE A 68 -12.95 5.25 -1.71
CA PHE A 68 -11.61 5.82 -1.54
C PHE A 68 -11.59 7.32 -1.82
N GLU A 69 -12.28 7.80 -2.86
CA GLU A 69 -12.43 9.23 -3.13
C GLU A 69 -12.98 9.99 -1.92
N ASN A 70 -13.96 9.41 -1.24
CA ASN A 70 -14.53 10.01 -0.03
C ASN A 70 -13.53 9.98 1.14
N LEU A 71 -12.77 8.90 1.32
CA LEU A 71 -11.78 8.79 2.39
C LEU A 71 -10.68 9.85 2.28
N ILE A 72 -10.17 10.08 1.06
CA ILE A 72 -9.05 10.99 0.82
C ILE A 72 -9.50 12.40 0.40
N SER A 73 -10.79 12.62 0.20
CA SER A 73 -11.39 13.88 -0.26
C SER A 73 -10.78 14.39 -1.59
N LYS A 74 -10.51 13.46 -2.50
CA LYS A 74 -9.97 13.75 -3.83
C LYS A 74 -10.61 12.85 -4.88
N LYS A 75 -10.79 13.38 -6.08
CA LYS A 75 -11.23 12.56 -7.21
C LYS A 75 -10.09 11.73 -7.76
N ILE A 76 -10.37 10.47 -8.05
CA ILE A 76 -9.44 9.53 -8.66
C ILE A 76 -9.57 9.63 -10.18
N SER A 77 -8.44 9.93 -10.85
CA SER A 77 -8.35 10.07 -12.30
C SER A 77 -7.90 8.79 -13.01
N TYR A 78 -7.18 7.93 -12.30
CA TYR A 78 -6.66 6.66 -12.80
C TYR A 78 -6.90 5.57 -11.77
N TRP A 79 -7.64 4.54 -12.18
CA TRP A 79 -8.00 3.38 -11.36
C TRP A 79 -7.93 2.14 -12.26
N PRO A 80 -6.78 1.45 -12.31
CA PRO A 80 -6.57 0.33 -13.22
C PRO A 80 -7.40 -0.88 -12.82
N SER A 81 -8.52 -1.09 -13.51
CA SER A 81 -9.47 -2.18 -13.24
C SER A 81 -8.91 -3.58 -13.51
N GLU A 82 -7.84 -3.66 -14.29
CA GLU A 82 -7.18 -4.92 -14.66
C GLU A 82 -6.42 -5.59 -13.50
N TYR A 83 -6.13 -4.86 -12.42
CA TYR A 83 -5.47 -5.43 -11.24
C TYR A 83 -5.91 -4.84 -9.89
N ASN A 84 -6.64 -3.74 -9.88
CA ASN A 84 -7.17 -3.20 -8.63
C ASN A 84 -8.22 -4.14 -8.03
N THR A 85 -8.27 -4.19 -6.72
CA THR A 85 -9.14 -5.05 -5.91
C THR A 85 -8.71 -6.52 -5.82
N SER A 86 -7.66 -6.92 -6.52
CA SER A 86 -7.12 -8.29 -6.40
C SER A 86 -6.70 -8.60 -4.98
N TYR A 87 -6.91 -9.84 -4.57
CA TYR A 87 -6.32 -10.38 -3.35
C TYR A 87 -4.95 -10.97 -3.67
N GLN A 88 -4.05 -10.87 -2.70
CA GLN A 88 -2.68 -11.36 -2.82
C GLN A 88 -2.31 -12.07 -1.52
N TYR A 89 -1.51 -13.11 -1.60
CA TYR A 89 -0.90 -13.67 -0.40
C TYR A 89 0.59 -13.93 -0.59
N THR A 90 1.30 -13.85 0.51
CA THR A 90 2.70 -14.25 0.63
C THR A 90 2.88 -15.17 1.85
N THR A 91 3.93 -15.97 1.85
CA THR A 91 4.25 -16.92 2.91
C THR A 91 5.60 -16.60 3.55
N GLU A 92 6.03 -17.42 4.51
CA GLU A 92 7.31 -17.26 5.20
C GLU A 92 8.52 -17.31 4.26
N ASP A 93 8.40 -18.01 3.12
CA ASP A 93 9.46 -18.14 2.13
C ASP A 93 9.48 -16.98 1.11
N ALA A 94 8.53 -16.08 1.15
CA ALA A 94 8.45 -15.00 0.17
C ALA A 94 9.56 -13.97 0.40
N ALA A 95 10.33 -13.70 -0.66
CA ALA A 95 11.24 -12.58 -0.69
C ALA A 95 10.46 -11.27 -0.87
N THR A 96 10.84 -10.24 -0.13
CA THR A 96 10.37 -8.88 -0.35
C THR A 96 11.56 -7.95 -0.58
N TRP A 97 11.37 -6.90 -1.34
CA TRP A 97 12.43 -5.97 -1.66
C TRP A 97 11.93 -4.53 -1.55
N ILE A 98 12.87 -3.63 -1.30
CA ILE A 98 12.57 -2.21 -1.29
C ILE A 98 12.34 -1.72 -2.71
N HIS A 99 11.27 -0.95 -2.91
CA HIS A 99 10.88 -0.44 -4.24
C HIS A 99 9.97 0.77 -4.09
N HIS A 100 9.71 1.43 -5.20
CA HIS A 100 8.59 2.36 -5.36
C HIS A 100 7.68 1.88 -6.50
N ASP A 101 6.47 2.42 -6.56
CA ASP A 101 5.54 2.15 -7.66
C ASP A 101 5.45 3.37 -8.59
N LYS A 102 4.79 3.19 -9.74
CA LYS A 102 4.59 4.24 -10.74
C LYS A 102 3.34 5.08 -10.48
N THR A 103 2.39 4.57 -9.71
CA THR A 103 1.19 5.32 -9.33
C THR A 103 1.46 6.29 -8.19
N GLU A 104 0.62 7.30 -8.07
CA GLU A 104 0.69 8.27 -6.97
C GLU A 104 0.45 7.59 -5.62
N TYR A 105 -0.62 6.77 -5.55
CA TYR A 105 -1.01 6.05 -4.34
C TYR A 105 -1.07 4.54 -4.58
N ALA A 106 -0.77 3.83 -3.52
CA ALA A 106 -1.08 2.43 -3.35
C ALA A 106 -1.85 2.24 -2.04
N ALA A 107 -2.64 1.19 -1.96
CA ALA A 107 -3.33 0.83 -0.74
C ALA A 107 -3.26 -0.68 -0.53
N VAL A 108 -3.21 -1.07 0.72
CA VAL A 108 -3.20 -2.45 1.18
C VAL A 108 -4.22 -2.61 2.29
N LEU A 109 -5.10 -3.58 2.15
CA LEU A 109 -6.03 -3.99 3.19
C LEU A 109 -5.60 -5.36 3.73
N TYR A 110 -5.22 -5.41 5.00
CA TYR A 110 -4.77 -6.66 5.64
C TYR A 110 -5.95 -7.57 5.97
N LEU A 111 -5.85 -8.84 5.58
CA LEU A 111 -6.92 -9.83 5.69
C LEU A 111 -6.52 -11.12 6.43
N THR A 112 -5.45 -11.08 7.21
CA THR A 112 -5.07 -12.22 8.05
C THR A 112 -5.37 -11.90 9.52
N PRO A 113 -6.32 -12.61 10.17
CA PRO A 113 -6.53 -12.46 11.61
C PRO A 113 -5.29 -12.95 12.37
N ASP A 114 -4.99 -12.30 13.49
CA ASP A 114 -3.86 -12.64 14.36
C ASP A 114 -2.48 -12.68 13.68
N ALA A 115 -2.30 -11.90 12.60
CA ALA A 115 -1.01 -11.78 11.93
C ALA A 115 0.05 -11.19 12.88
N PRO A 116 1.35 -11.55 12.70
CA PRO A 116 2.42 -10.85 13.40
C PRO A 116 2.40 -9.36 13.07
N LEU A 117 2.29 -8.50 14.08
CA LEU A 117 2.18 -7.05 13.90
C LEU A 117 3.37 -6.47 13.13
N GLU A 118 4.56 -7.02 13.34
CA GLU A 118 5.79 -6.60 12.67
C GLU A 118 5.82 -6.91 11.17
N SER A 119 4.94 -7.77 10.70
CA SER A 119 4.82 -8.15 9.28
C SER A 119 3.91 -7.21 8.48
N GLY A 120 3.99 -5.92 8.76
CA GLY A 120 3.24 -4.86 8.08
C GLY A 120 3.99 -4.24 6.90
N THR A 121 3.79 -2.94 6.70
CA THR A 121 4.37 -2.17 5.59
C THR A 121 5.22 -1.03 6.13
N GLY A 122 6.43 -0.90 5.62
CA GLY A 122 7.37 0.16 5.99
C GLY A 122 7.66 1.11 4.84
N ILE A 123 7.84 2.38 5.17
CA ILE A 123 8.35 3.44 4.29
C ILE A 123 9.76 3.80 4.76
N TYR A 124 10.68 3.95 3.82
CA TYR A 124 12.10 4.04 4.12
C TYR A 124 12.79 5.24 3.46
N ARG A 125 13.88 5.69 4.08
CA ARG A 125 14.83 6.66 3.50
C ARG A 125 16.22 6.04 3.43
N HIS A 126 16.88 6.20 2.29
CA HIS A 126 18.25 5.75 2.12
C HIS A 126 19.19 6.65 2.93
N LYS A 127 20.01 6.06 3.80
CA LYS A 127 20.85 6.78 4.76
C LYS A 127 21.87 7.69 4.10
N LYS A 128 22.52 7.23 3.04
CA LYS A 128 23.59 7.96 2.37
C LYS A 128 23.08 9.06 1.45
N SER A 129 22.12 8.74 0.59
CA SER A 129 21.59 9.69 -0.40
C SER A 129 20.52 10.63 0.17
N GLY A 130 19.85 10.23 1.25
CA GLY A 130 18.71 10.93 1.81
C GLY A 130 17.40 10.75 1.01
N ILE A 131 17.42 9.95 -0.06
CA ILE A 131 16.27 9.70 -0.92
C ILE A 131 15.25 8.83 -0.19
N SER A 132 14.00 9.28 -0.17
CA SER A 132 12.86 8.53 0.36
C SER A 132 11.71 8.41 -0.64
N ASP A 133 11.76 9.17 -1.73
CA ASP A 133 10.73 9.23 -2.78
C ASP A 133 11.44 9.31 -4.14
N CYS A 134 10.96 8.57 -5.13
CA CYS A 134 11.59 8.52 -6.45
C CYS A 134 11.54 9.86 -7.19
N THR A 135 10.70 10.80 -6.77
CA THR A 135 10.70 12.17 -7.29
C THR A 135 11.95 12.97 -6.90
N GLN A 136 12.68 12.52 -5.89
CA GLN A 136 13.97 13.09 -5.47
C GLN A 136 15.16 12.51 -6.26
N GLY A 137 14.96 11.37 -6.93
CA GLY A 137 15.98 10.60 -7.65
C GLY A 137 15.79 9.10 -7.46
N GLU A 138 16.44 8.33 -8.33
CA GLU A 138 16.41 6.85 -8.24
C GLU A 138 17.44 6.34 -7.23
N GLU A 139 17.03 5.36 -6.44
CA GLU A 139 17.88 4.63 -5.52
C GLU A 139 17.66 3.11 -5.70
N ASN A 140 18.71 2.39 -6.07
CA ASN A 140 18.63 0.95 -6.40
C ASN A 140 19.27 0.04 -5.34
N ASP A 141 19.71 0.61 -4.22
CA ASP A 141 20.34 -0.15 -3.15
C ASP A 141 19.33 -1.10 -2.50
N GLN A 142 19.63 -2.39 -2.50
CA GLN A 142 18.80 -3.43 -1.91
C GLN A 142 19.28 -3.90 -0.52
N ASP A 143 20.41 -3.37 -0.03
CA ASP A 143 20.90 -3.64 1.31
C ASP A 143 20.11 -2.84 2.34
N MET A 144 19.26 -3.51 3.10
CA MET A 144 18.38 -2.87 4.08
C MET A 144 19.12 -2.18 5.23
N ASP A 145 20.38 -2.53 5.47
CA ASP A 145 21.22 -1.84 6.48
C ASP A 145 21.49 -0.37 6.08
N ASN A 146 21.39 -0.07 4.78
CA ASN A 146 21.56 1.28 4.24
C ASN A 146 20.29 2.13 4.27
N TRP A 147 19.17 1.57 4.75
CA TRP A 147 17.88 2.26 4.83
C TRP A 147 17.44 2.47 6.28
N GLU A 148 16.79 3.58 6.53
CA GLU A 148 16.15 3.88 7.81
C GLU A 148 14.63 3.93 7.65
N LEU A 149 13.93 3.40 8.64
CA LEU A 149 12.47 3.34 8.65
C LEU A 149 11.91 4.72 9.00
N LEU A 150 11.09 5.30 8.10
CA LEU A 150 10.40 6.56 8.35
C LEU A 150 9.00 6.36 8.92
N SER A 151 8.26 5.41 8.39
CA SER A 151 6.87 5.13 8.77
C SER A 151 6.59 3.64 8.69
N PHE A 152 5.75 3.15 9.58
CA PHE A 152 5.39 1.74 9.65
C PHE A 152 3.93 1.58 10.05
N ALA A 153 3.23 0.71 9.33
CA ALA A 153 1.90 0.24 9.74
C ALA A 153 1.97 -1.24 10.10
N GLY A 154 1.55 -1.58 11.30
CA GLY A 154 1.44 -2.97 11.75
C GLY A 154 0.38 -3.74 10.95
N ASN A 155 0.58 -5.05 10.77
CA ASN A 155 -0.37 -5.93 10.11
C ASN A 155 -1.54 -6.25 11.05
N VAL A 156 -2.57 -5.41 10.99
CA VAL A 156 -3.79 -5.54 11.79
C VAL A 156 -4.93 -5.99 10.88
N TYR A 157 -5.66 -7.00 11.29
CA TYR A 157 -6.81 -7.52 10.53
C TYR A 157 -7.83 -6.42 10.24
N ASN A 158 -8.27 -6.31 8.99
CA ASN A 158 -9.21 -5.27 8.51
C ASN A 158 -8.67 -3.84 8.56
N ARG A 159 -7.37 -3.66 8.59
CA ARG A 159 -6.72 -2.35 8.46
C ARG A 159 -6.45 -2.04 7.00
N LEU A 160 -6.97 -0.90 6.54
CA LEU A 160 -6.59 -0.30 5.25
C LEU A 160 -5.47 0.72 5.49
N ILE A 161 -4.39 0.60 4.74
CA ILE A 161 -3.39 1.64 4.62
C ILE A 161 -3.42 2.22 3.21
N ILE A 162 -3.31 3.55 3.10
CA ILE A 162 -3.14 4.27 1.84
C ILE A 162 -1.86 5.08 1.97
N TYR A 163 -0.94 4.90 1.03
CA TYR A 163 0.34 5.61 1.08
C TYR A 163 0.75 6.09 -0.31
N ARG A 164 1.56 7.16 -0.33
CA ARG A 164 2.15 7.64 -1.57
C ARG A 164 3.13 6.60 -2.09
N ALA A 165 2.80 5.99 -3.23
CA ALA A 165 3.49 4.83 -3.75
C ALA A 165 4.84 5.16 -4.42
N THR A 166 5.09 6.45 -4.69
CA THR A 166 6.41 6.94 -5.15
C THR A 166 7.48 6.91 -4.06
N GLN A 167 7.08 6.79 -2.79
CA GLN A 167 7.99 6.55 -1.67
C GLN A 167 8.57 5.13 -1.72
N TYR A 168 9.82 4.98 -1.29
CA TYR A 168 10.44 3.66 -1.14
C TYR A 168 9.82 2.91 0.03
N HIS A 169 9.31 1.73 -0.27
CA HIS A 169 8.55 0.91 0.68
C HIS A 169 8.75 -0.58 0.43
N ARG A 170 8.35 -1.39 1.40
CA ARG A 170 8.24 -2.85 1.26
C ARG A 170 7.31 -3.44 2.32
N SER A 171 6.86 -4.67 2.07
CA SER A 171 6.36 -5.55 3.10
C SER A 171 7.50 -5.92 4.04
N VAL A 172 7.34 -5.68 5.33
CA VAL A 172 8.42 -5.90 6.30
C VAL A 172 8.53 -7.39 6.62
N LEU A 173 9.78 -7.88 6.70
CA LEU A 173 10.10 -9.24 7.08
C LEU A 173 10.17 -9.37 8.62
N PRO A 174 9.97 -10.58 9.15
CA PRO A 174 9.80 -11.83 8.41
C PRO A 174 8.41 -12.00 7.80
N GLY A 175 8.34 -12.79 6.71
CA GLY A 175 7.07 -13.34 6.25
C GLY A 175 6.55 -14.39 7.22
N PHE A 176 5.34 -14.88 7.03
CA PHE A 176 4.73 -15.86 7.91
C PHE A 176 3.76 -16.74 7.14
N GLY A 177 3.48 -17.90 7.74
CA GLY A 177 2.55 -18.88 7.18
C GLY A 177 3.12 -19.70 6.03
N THR A 178 2.37 -20.70 5.61
CA THR A 178 2.75 -21.69 4.60
C THR A 178 1.85 -21.68 3.37
N ASP A 179 0.66 -21.10 3.48
CA ASP A 179 -0.32 -21.02 2.39
C ASP A 179 -1.23 -19.78 2.55
N LYS A 180 -2.22 -19.66 1.66
CA LYS A 180 -3.16 -18.53 1.66
C LYS A 180 -4.03 -18.42 2.92
N HIS A 181 -4.22 -19.53 3.65
CA HIS A 181 -5.08 -19.56 4.84
C HIS A 181 -4.38 -19.02 6.08
N ASN A 182 -3.08 -19.21 6.20
CA ASN A 182 -2.29 -18.81 7.38
C ASN A 182 -1.18 -17.81 7.06
N GLY A 183 -0.96 -17.48 5.80
CA GLY A 183 0.03 -16.51 5.36
C GLY A 183 -0.50 -15.07 5.38
N ARG A 184 0.31 -14.16 4.84
CA ARG A 184 -0.05 -12.75 4.68
C ARG A 184 -1.03 -12.60 3.53
N LEU A 185 -2.32 -12.52 3.83
CA LEU A 185 -3.38 -12.23 2.87
C LEU A 185 -3.74 -10.75 2.92
N PHE A 186 -3.89 -10.12 1.76
CA PHE A 186 -4.27 -8.72 1.66
C PHE A 186 -4.92 -8.43 0.31
N GLN A 187 -5.62 -7.30 0.24
CA GLN A 187 -6.20 -6.76 -1.00
C GLN A 187 -5.40 -5.53 -1.43
N THR A 188 -5.19 -5.36 -2.73
CA THR A 188 -4.32 -4.31 -3.28
C THR A 188 -5.08 -3.33 -4.15
N PHE A 189 -4.64 -2.06 -4.09
CA PHE A 189 -5.20 -0.97 -4.89
C PHE A 189 -4.09 -0.02 -5.31
N PHE A 190 -4.18 0.51 -6.53
CA PHE A 190 -3.24 1.50 -7.07
C PHE A 190 -4.03 2.56 -7.80
N PHE A 191 -3.72 3.84 -7.60
CA PHE A 191 -4.48 4.90 -8.24
C PHE A 191 -3.73 6.23 -8.28
N ASN A 192 -4.19 7.11 -9.19
CA ASN A 192 -3.79 8.51 -9.22
C ASN A 192 -5.01 9.40 -8.97
N THR A 193 -4.80 10.54 -8.35
CA THR A 193 -5.83 11.57 -8.18
C THR A 193 -5.76 12.61 -9.29
N GLN A 194 -6.83 13.40 -9.47
CA GLN A 194 -6.86 14.49 -10.43
C GLN A 194 -5.76 15.51 -10.14
N GLY A 195 -5.06 15.94 -11.19
CA GLY A 195 -3.96 16.87 -11.12
C GLY A 195 -2.58 16.24 -10.87
N TYR A 196 -2.52 14.91 -10.67
CA TYR A 196 -1.24 14.22 -10.60
C TYR A 196 -0.64 14.04 -12.00
N GLU A 197 0.58 14.56 -12.17
CA GLU A 197 1.40 14.41 -13.38
C GLU A 197 2.65 13.58 -13.01
N GLN A 198 2.96 12.59 -13.87
CA GLN A 198 4.17 11.78 -13.76
C GLN A 198 5.37 12.48 -14.38
#